data_100532e15af14e80b1fbf98c2beaf952
#
_entry.id   100532e15af14e80b1fbf98c2beaf952
#
_cell.length_a   1.000
_cell.length_b   1.000
_cell.length_c   1.000
_cell.angle_alpha   90.00
_cell.angle_beta   90.00
_cell.angle_gamma   90.00
#
_symmetry.space_group_name_H-M   'P 1'
#
loop_
_entity.id
_entity.type
_entity.pdbx_description
1 polymer ?
#
loop_
_entity_poly.entity_id
_entity_poly.type
_entity_poly.pdbx_seq_one_letter_code
_entity_poly.pdbx_strand_id
1 'polypeptide(L)'
;LARRNLAAFSGVNPVVACASGCAATLLEYERVTGGEGAGLARRVSDPAELLAAAELPLRAGPYRDVVLHIPCSQRHGTGTADATRRLLARLPGVAVRELPAGCCGAAGEHFLSQPALADRLVAPLVRSLRANPPDALVTSNIGCALHFGAALRRAGLELPVLHPSSLVVAALESGS
;
A
#
# COMPACT_ATOMS: atom_id res chain seq x y z
N LEU A 1 -12.28 -20.94 3.08
CA LEU A 1 -12.29 -19.46 3.06
C LEU A 1 -12.55 -18.95 1.64
N ALA A 2 -11.78 -19.36 0.60
CA ALA A 2 -11.91 -18.86 -0.77
C ALA A 2 -13.33 -18.97 -1.33
N ARG A 3 -13.97 -20.16 -1.24
CA ARG A 3 -15.35 -20.35 -1.71
C ARG A 3 -16.38 -19.45 -1.04
N ARG A 4 -16.20 -19.11 0.25
CA ARG A 4 -17.07 -18.14 0.93
C ARG A 4 -16.90 -16.72 0.34
N ASN A 5 -15.67 -16.34 0.01
CA ASN A 5 -15.42 -15.05 -0.64
C ASN A 5 -15.97 -15.01 -2.06
N LEU A 6 -15.88 -16.13 -2.83
CA LEU A 6 -16.50 -16.22 -4.15
C LEU A 6 -18.00 -15.99 -4.09
N ALA A 7 -18.68 -16.57 -3.10
CA ALA A 7 -20.11 -16.37 -2.90
C ALA A 7 -20.44 -14.91 -2.47
N ALA A 8 -19.62 -14.33 -1.59
CA ALA A 8 -19.82 -12.96 -1.10
C ALA A 8 -19.56 -11.89 -2.16
N PHE A 9 -18.60 -12.12 -3.07
CA PHE A 9 -18.28 -11.24 -4.18
C PHE A 9 -18.86 -11.73 -5.51
N SER A 10 -20.04 -12.33 -5.47
CA SER A 10 -20.78 -12.71 -6.66
C SER A 10 -21.19 -11.47 -7.48
N GLY A 11 -21.31 -11.60 -8.80
CA GLY A 11 -21.71 -10.51 -9.67
C GLY A 11 -20.58 -9.99 -10.58
N VAL A 12 -20.77 -8.79 -11.15
CA VAL A 12 -19.92 -8.26 -12.24
C VAL A 12 -19.12 -7.00 -11.85
N ASN A 13 -19.44 -6.40 -10.70
CA ASN A 13 -18.80 -5.16 -10.28
C ASN A 13 -17.30 -5.35 -9.96
N PRO A 14 -16.46 -4.32 -10.17
CA PRO A 14 -15.08 -4.32 -9.70
C PRO A 14 -14.99 -4.57 -8.20
N VAL A 15 -13.95 -5.28 -7.77
CA VAL A 15 -13.63 -5.53 -6.36
C VAL A 15 -12.34 -4.78 -6.03
N VAL A 16 -12.46 -3.68 -5.30
CA VAL A 16 -11.32 -2.83 -4.95
C VAL A 16 -10.72 -3.31 -3.64
N ALA A 17 -9.48 -3.77 -3.69
CA ALA A 17 -8.76 -4.28 -2.53
C ALA A 17 -7.72 -3.26 -2.05
N CYS A 18 -8.02 -2.55 -0.96
CA CYS A 18 -7.17 -1.48 -0.40
C CYS A 18 -5.85 -1.99 0.22
N ALA A 19 -5.70 -3.28 0.47
CA ALA A 19 -4.45 -3.85 0.95
C ALA A 19 -3.82 -4.71 -0.14
N SER A 20 -2.65 -4.34 -0.63
CA SER A 20 -1.97 -5.04 -1.72
C SER A 20 -1.72 -6.54 -1.44
N GLY A 21 -1.54 -6.93 -0.17
CA GLY A 21 -1.45 -8.34 0.22
C GLY A 21 -2.77 -9.10 0.03
N CYS A 22 -3.91 -8.47 0.33
CA CYS A 22 -5.23 -9.05 0.09
C CYS A 22 -5.52 -9.10 -1.42
N ALA A 23 -5.20 -8.05 -2.17
CA ALA A 23 -5.32 -8.02 -3.62
C ALA A 23 -4.54 -9.18 -4.26
N ALA A 24 -3.27 -9.36 -3.91
CA ALA A 24 -2.44 -10.45 -4.39
C ALA A 24 -3.07 -11.82 -4.11
N THR A 25 -3.64 -12.01 -2.90
CA THR A 25 -4.33 -13.26 -2.55
C THR A 25 -5.59 -13.49 -3.39
N LEU A 26 -6.38 -12.45 -3.66
CA LEU A 26 -7.60 -12.56 -4.47
C LEU A 26 -7.27 -12.86 -5.94
N LEU A 27 -6.18 -12.33 -6.48
CA LEU A 27 -5.69 -12.63 -7.83
C LEU A 27 -5.30 -14.12 -7.98
N GLU A 28 -4.84 -14.77 -6.90
CA GLU A 28 -4.49 -16.19 -6.90
C GLU A 28 -5.71 -17.13 -6.81
N TYR A 29 -6.94 -16.61 -6.66
CA TYR A 29 -8.12 -17.44 -6.45
C TYR A 29 -8.43 -18.36 -7.63
N GLU A 30 -8.13 -17.98 -8.86
CA GLU A 30 -8.24 -18.89 -10.00
C GLU A 30 -7.43 -20.17 -9.77
N ARG A 31 -6.17 -20.02 -9.35
CA ARG A 31 -5.25 -21.13 -9.12
C ARG A 31 -5.67 -21.97 -7.90
N VAL A 32 -5.97 -21.33 -6.76
CA VAL A 32 -6.26 -22.05 -5.49
C VAL A 32 -7.64 -22.71 -5.45
N THR A 33 -8.55 -22.34 -6.36
CA THR A 33 -9.90 -22.90 -6.43
C THR A 33 -10.13 -23.80 -7.66
N GLY A 34 -9.07 -24.10 -8.41
CA GLY A 34 -9.18 -24.94 -9.61
C GLY A 34 -10.00 -24.30 -10.74
N GLY A 35 -9.91 -22.96 -10.89
CA GLY A 35 -10.59 -22.20 -11.95
C GLY A 35 -11.86 -21.49 -11.50
N GLU A 36 -12.54 -21.92 -10.42
CA GLU A 36 -13.79 -21.28 -9.93
C GLU A 36 -13.62 -19.78 -9.65
N GLY A 37 -12.42 -19.37 -9.19
CA GLY A 37 -12.11 -18.01 -8.80
C GLY A 37 -11.74 -17.07 -9.95
N ALA A 38 -11.64 -17.53 -11.18
CA ALA A 38 -11.19 -16.71 -12.32
C ALA A 38 -12.05 -15.44 -12.53
N GLY A 39 -13.36 -15.58 -12.38
CA GLY A 39 -14.31 -14.44 -12.50
C GLY A 39 -14.07 -13.35 -11.46
N LEU A 40 -13.76 -13.72 -10.22
CA LEU A 40 -13.42 -12.77 -9.17
C LEU A 40 -12.03 -12.17 -9.41
N ALA A 41 -11.01 -12.98 -9.69
CA ALA A 41 -9.64 -12.52 -9.91
C ALA A 41 -9.56 -11.42 -10.98
N ARG A 42 -10.28 -11.57 -12.10
CA ARG A 42 -10.33 -10.55 -13.18
C ARG A 42 -10.99 -9.24 -12.77
N ARG A 43 -11.75 -9.19 -11.69
CA ARG A 43 -12.43 -7.98 -11.19
C ARG A 43 -11.68 -7.27 -10.07
N VAL A 44 -10.62 -7.89 -9.55
CA VAL A 44 -9.80 -7.29 -8.50
C VAL A 44 -8.99 -6.14 -9.07
N SER A 45 -9.06 -4.99 -8.41
CA SER A 45 -8.31 -3.79 -8.77
C SER A 45 -7.64 -3.18 -7.53
N ASP A 46 -6.48 -2.58 -7.73
CA ASP A 46 -5.84 -1.74 -6.73
C ASP A 46 -6.48 -0.32 -6.78
N PRO A 47 -6.76 0.31 -5.63
CA PRO A 47 -7.26 1.69 -5.60
C PRO A 47 -6.40 2.66 -6.41
N ALA A 48 -5.08 2.47 -6.44
CA ALA A 48 -4.18 3.35 -7.17
C ALA A 48 -4.39 3.29 -8.68
N GLU A 49 -4.80 2.14 -9.24
CA GLU A 49 -5.11 2.02 -10.68
C GLU A 49 -6.34 2.85 -11.03
N LEU A 50 -7.39 2.74 -10.24
CA LEU A 50 -8.64 3.46 -10.45
C LEU A 50 -8.46 4.97 -10.25
N LEU A 51 -7.80 5.37 -9.16
CA LEU A 51 -7.58 6.78 -8.83
C LEU A 51 -6.58 7.45 -9.79
N ALA A 52 -5.58 6.72 -10.30
CA ALA A 52 -4.65 7.25 -11.29
C ALA A 52 -5.32 7.50 -12.65
N ALA A 53 -6.36 6.73 -12.99
CA ALA A 53 -7.12 6.86 -14.22
C ALA A 53 -8.27 7.88 -14.13
N ALA A 54 -8.73 8.21 -12.91
CA ALA A 54 -9.85 9.13 -12.72
C ALA A 54 -9.42 10.60 -12.86
N GLU A 55 -10.30 11.43 -13.39
CA GLU A 55 -10.16 12.89 -13.32
C GLU A 55 -10.60 13.36 -11.94
N LEU A 56 -9.66 13.85 -11.14
CA LEU A 56 -9.90 14.29 -9.77
C LEU A 56 -9.47 15.75 -9.61
N PRO A 57 -10.28 16.59 -8.95
CA PRO A 57 -9.96 18.01 -8.70
C PRO A 57 -8.95 18.14 -7.56
N LEU A 58 -7.75 17.59 -7.76
CA LEU A 58 -6.70 17.56 -6.75
C LEU A 58 -6.12 18.97 -6.51
N ARG A 59 -5.92 19.32 -5.26
CA ARG A 59 -5.30 20.56 -4.79
C ARG A 59 -4.10 20.25 -3.90
N ALA A 60 -3.28 21.26 -3.62
CA ALA A 60 -2.16 21.12 -2.71
C ALA A 60 -2.66 20.80 -1.28
N GLY A 61 -2.39 19.61 -0.80
CA GLY A 61 -2.74 19.15 0.55
C GLY A 61 -1.71 19.56 1.62
N PRO A 62 -1.79 19.01 2.84
CA PRO A 62 -0.90 19.34 3.95
C PRO A 62 0.50 18.75 3.82
N TYR A 63 0.69 17.73 2.99
CA TYR A 63 1.95 17.01 2.81
C TYR A 63 2.76 17.61 1.66
N ARG A 64 4.06 17.85 1.86
CA ARG A 64 4.99 18.43 0.88
C ARG A 64 6.09 17.47 0.47
N ASP A 65 6.60 16.66 1.39
CA ASP A 65 7.63 15.65 1.15
C ASP A 65 7.15 14.31 1.70
N VAL A 66 6.94 13.35 0.84
CA VAL A 66 6.52 12.01 1.24
C VAL A 66 7.50 10.95 0.75
N VAL A 67 7.66 9.91 1.54
CA VAL A 67 8.46 8.75 1.16
C VAL A 67 7.53 7.58 0.86
N LEU A 68 7.65 7.05 -0.35
CA LEU A 68 6.90 5.89 -0.81
C LEU A 68 7.68 4.60 -0.52
N HIS A 69 7.04 3.68 0.18
CA HIS A 69 7.44 2.29 0.29
C HIS A 69 6.54 1.44 -0.61
N ILE A 70 7.11 0.79 -1.63
CA ILE A 70 6.41 -0.19 -2.47
C ILE A 70 6.50 -1.57 -1.79
N PRO A 71 5.38 -2.15 -1.31
CA PRO A 71 5.38 -3.47 -0.70
C PRO A 71 5.77 -4.57 -1.70
N CYS A 72 6.34 -5.67 -1.19
CA CYS A 72 6.65 -6.83 -2.02
C CYS A 72 5.40 -7.43 -2.69
N SER A 73 4.24 -7.41 -2.00
CA SER A 73 2.95 -7.82 -2.56
C SER A 73 2.53 -6.96 -3.75
N GLN A 74 2.81 -5.66 -3.73
CA GLN A 74 2.52 -4.77 -4.86
C GLN A 74 3.53 -4.92 -5.99
N ARG A 75 4.80 -5.15 -5.65
CA ARG A 75 5.88 -5.32 -6.64
C ARG A 75 5.80 -6.65 -7.39
N HIS A 76 5.50 -7.73 -6.68
CA HIS A 76 5.58 -9.11 -7.20
C HIS A 76 4.23 -9.82 -7.27
N GLY A 77 3.22 -9.38 -6.49
CA GLY A 77 1.91 -10.02 -6.43
C GLY A 77 0.89 -9.37 -7.36
N THR A 78 0.69 -8.05 -7.25
CA THR A 78 -0.33 -7.35 -8.07
C THR A 78 0.25 -6.64 -9.29
N GLY A 79 1.54 -6.29 -9.30
CA GLY A 79 2.17 -5.54 -10.38
C GLY A 79 1.76 -4.06 -10.46
N THR A 80 1.09 -3.52 -9.43
CA THR A 80 0.47 -2.17 -9.48
C THR A 80 1.38 -1.04 -8.97
N ALA A 81 2.67 -1.30 -8.76
CA ALA A 81 3.62 -0.30 -8.24
C ALA A 81 3.65 0.98 -9.10
N ASP A 82 3.62 0.84 -10.43
CA ASP A 82 3.64 2.00 -11.33
C ASP A 82 2.34 2.80 -11.28
N ALA A 83 1.21 2.17 -11.02
CA ALA A 83 -0.05 2.89 -10.80
C ALA A 83 0.03 3.78 -9.56
N THR A 84 0.62 3.28 -8.48
CA THR A 84 0.87 4.07 -7.26
C THR A 84 1.80 5.24 -7.52
N ARG A 85 2.89 5.04 -8.26
CA ARG A 85 3.82 6.12 -8.65
C ARG A 85 3.11 7.20 -9.47
N ARG A 86 2.35 6.79 -10.50
CA ARG A 86 1.58 7.73 -11.33
C ARG A 86 0.55 8.50 -10.51
N LEU A 87 -0.15 7.84 -9.58
CA LEU A 87 -1.12 8.48 -8.70
C LEU A 87 -0.47 9.57 -7.85
N LEU A 88 0.62 9.24 -7.17
CA LEU A 88 1.31 10.18 -6.29
C LEU A 88 1.96 11.35 -7.06
N ALA A 89 2.45 11.10 -8.27
CA ALA A 89 3.02 12.15 -9.14
C ALA A 89 1.98 13.20 -9.59
N ARG A 90 0.68 12.90 -9.47
CA ARG A 90 -0.40 13.85 -9.78
C ARG A 90 -0.74 14.80 -8.62
N LEU A 91 -0.24 14.52 -7.40
CA LEU A 91 -0.55 15.33 -6.23
C LEU A 91 0.16 16.69 -6.32
N PRO A 92 -0.56 17.82 -6.35
CA PRO A 92 0.05 19.12 -6.51
C PRO A 92 0.93 19.51 -5.31
N GLY A 93 2.17 19.93 -5.59
CA GLY A 93 3.11 20.41 -4.57
C GLY A 93 3.66 19.35 -3.63
N VAL A 94 3.55 18.06 -3.99
CA VAL A 94 4.11 16.94 -3.23
C VAL A 94 5.38 16.41 -3.92
N ALA A 95 6.50 16.45 -3.22
CA ALA A 95 7.72 15.74 -3.61
C ALA A 95 7.63 14.29 -3.12
N VAL A 96 7.83 13.34 -4.03
CA VAL A 96 7.77 11.90 -3.71
C VAL A 96 9.15 11.29 -3.87
N ARG A 97 9.70 10.77 -2.78
CA ARG A 97 10.92 9.94 -2.77
C ARG A 97 10.52 8.48 -2.56
N GLU A 98 11.23 7.54 -3.14
CA GLU A 98 10.98 6.11 -2.90
C GLU A 98 12.06 5.52 -2.00
N LEU A 99 11.66 4.71 -1.02
CA LEU A 99 12.61 3.91 -0.24
C LEU A 99 13.32 2.90 -1.16
N PRO A 100 14.59 2.58 -0.86
CA PRO A 100 15.28 1.49 -1.54
C PRO A 100 14.44 0.22 -1.56
N ALA A 101 14.53 -0.54 -2.65
CA ALA A 101 13.84 -1.81 -2.77
C ALA A 101 14.25 -2.75 -1.63
N GLY A 102 13.27 -3.28 -0.90
CA GLY A 102 13.49 -4.17 0.23
C GLY A 102 12.19 -4.62 0.88
N CYS A 103 12.27 -5.69 1.64
CA CYS A 103 11.15 -6.16 2.43
C CYS A 103 11.13 -5.42 3.77
N CYS A 104 9.96 -4.91 4.17
CA CYS A 104 9.76 -4.35 5.51
C CYS A 104 9.78 -5.40 6.64
N GLY A 105 9.77 -6.69 6.30
CA GLY A 105 9.78 -7.79 7.28
C GLY A 105 8.40 -8.20 7.78
N ALA A 106 7.31 -7.48 7.42
CA ALA A 106 5.98 -7.80 7.94
C ALA A 106 5.45 -9.16 7.48
N ALA A 107 5.57 -9.47 6.18
CA ALA A 107 5.20 -10.76 5.55
C ALA A 107 3.95 -11.42 6.17
N GLY A 108 2.81 -10.72 6.09
CA GLY A 108 1.59 -11.13 6.78
C GLY A 108 1.72 -10.95 8.30
N GLU A 109 1.79 -12.05 9.05
CA GLU A 109 1.94 -12.08 10.52
C GLU A 109 3.40 -12.32 10.98
N HIS A 110 4.35 -12.42 10.04
CA HIS A 110 5.74 -12.78 10.35
C HIS A 110 6.39 -11.83 11.37
N PHE A 111 6.05 -10.53 11.34
CA PHE A 111 6.56 -9.56 12.32
C PHE A 111 6.06 -9.82 13.75
N LEU A 112 5.02 -10.62 13.93
CA LEU A 112 4.53 -11.06 15.24
C LEU A 112 5.19 -12.38 15.66
N SER A 113 5.32 -13.34 14.72
CA SER A 113 5.87 -14.67 15.01
C SER A 113 7.41 -14.70 15.01
N GLN A 114 8.06 -13.81 14.23
CA GLN A 114 9.51 -13.70 14.09
C GLN A 114 10.01 -12.25 14.23
N PRO A 115 9.75 -11.58 15.38
CA PRO A 115 9.99 -10.15 15.53
C PRO A 115 11.46 -9.75 15.34
N ALA A 116 12.38 -10.56 15.81
CA ALA A 116 13.82 -10.25 15.70
C ALA A 116 14.28 -10.19 14.24
N LEU A 117 13.79 -11.08 13.36
CA LEU A 117 14.12 -11.05 11.95
C LEU A 117 13.41 -9.89 11.24
N ALA A 118 12.15 -9.68 11.53
CA ALA A 118 11.37 -8.59 10.98
C ALA A 118 11.99 -7.22 11.32
N ASP A 119 12.42 -7.03 12.57
CA ASP A 119 13.08 -5.81 13.03
C ASP A 119 14.44 -5.57 12.31
N ARG A 120 15.20 -6.62 12.04
CA ARG A 120 16.44 -6.50 11.25
C ARG A 120 16.17 -6.04 9.81
N LEU A 121 15.04 -6.46 9.22
CA LEU A 121 14.67 -6.07 7.86
C LEU A 121 14.16 -4.63 7.79
N VAL A 122 13.39 -4.16 8.77
CA VAL A 122 12.86 -2.78 8.76
C VAL A 122 13.89 -1.75 9.22
N ALA A 123 14.89 -2.13 10.02
CA ALA A 123 15.84 -1.20 10.63
C ALA A 123 16.60 -0.31 9.62
N PRO A 124 17.14 -0.82 8.49
CA PRO A 124 17.81 0.06 7.51
C PRO A 124 16.83 1.07 6.88
N LEU A 125 15.58 0.69 6.68
CA LEU A 125 14.54 1.58 6.13
C LEU A 125 14.20 2.70 7.12
N VAL A 126 14.07 2.38 8.41
CA VAL A 126 13.85 3.36 9.48
C VAL A 126 15.04 4.30 9.62
N ARG A 127 16.27 3.80 9.50
CA ARG A 127 17.47 4.66 9.49
C ARG A 127 17.47 5.67 8.34
N SER A 128 17.06 5.24 7.15
CA SER A 128 16.91 6.13 5.98
C SER A 128 15.88 7.23 6.23
N LEU A 129 14.73 6.89 6.82
CA LEU A 129 13.68 7.86 7.19
C LEU A 129 14.17 8.83 8.27
N ARG A 130 14.93 8.35 9.24
CA ARG A 130 15.50 9.20 10.31
C ARG A 130 16.54 10.20 9.77
N ALA A 131 17.36 9.79 8.80
CA ALA A 131 18.38 10.64 8.22
C ALA A 131 17.82 11.81 7.41
N ASN A 132 16.63 11.63 6.82
CA ASN A 132 15.92 12.66 6.09
C ASN A 132 14.40 12.46 6.29
N PRO A 133 13.82 12.97 7.41
CA PRO A 133 12.44 12.75 7.76
C PRO A 133 11.49 13.41 6.76
N PRO A 134 10.54 12.66 6.17
CA PRO A 134 9.45 13.22 5.36
C PRO A 134 8.28 13.69 6.24
N ASP A 135 7.27 14.29 5.62
CA ASP A 135 5.98 14.58 6.27
C ASP A 135 5.19 13.29 6.53
N ALA A 136 5.32 12.28 5.66
CA ALA A 136 4.67 10.99 5.81
C ALA A 136 5.42 9.86 5.09
N LEU A 137 5.31 8.64 5.65
CA LEU A 137 5.62 7.40 4.94
C LEU A 137 4.33 6.85 4.30
N VAL A 138 4.40 6.48 3.04
CA VAL A 138 3.23 5.99 2.27
C VAL A 138 3.43 4.54 1.87
N THR A 139 2.46 3.68 2.16
CA THR A 139 2.49 2.27 1.76
C THR A 139 1.09 1.70 1.58
N SER A 140 0.88 0.82 0.60
CA SER A 140 -0.40 0.20 0.27
C SER A 140 -0.67 -1.13 0.98
N ASN A 141 0.21 -1.58 1.88
CA ASN A 141 0.05 -2.84 2.60
C ASN A 141 -0.10 -2.61 4.10
N ILE A 142 -1.22 -3.08 4.67
CA ILE A 142 -1.53 -2.89 6.10
C ILE A 142 -0.48 -3.53 7.03
N GLY A 143 0.05 -4.71 6.69
CA GLY A 143 1.10 -5.36 7.47
C GLY A 143 2.37 -4.51 7.50
N CYS A 144 2.78 -3.95 6.34
CA CYS A 144 3.89 -3.02 6.26
C CYS A 144 3.61 -1.75 7.08
N ALA A 145 2.41 -1.18 6.97
CA ALA A 145 2.04 0.02 7.70
C ALA A 145 2.11 -0.18 9.23
N LEU A 146 1.58 -1.29 9.73
CA LEU A 146 1.63 -1.63 11.16
C LEU A 146 3.07 -1.83 11.65
N HIS A 147 3.88 -2.56 10.88
CA HIS A 147 5.26 -2.85 11.26
C HIS A 147 6.14 -1.59 11.22
N PHE A 148 6.02 -0.76 10.17
CA PHE A 148 6.68 0.55 10.12
C PHE A 148 6.23 1.44 11.27
N GLY A 149 4.93 1.57 11.53
CA GLY A 149 4.42 2.39 12.62
C GLY A 149 4.99 1.97 13.98
N ALA A 150 5.08 0.66 14.25
CA ALA A 150 5.72 0.15 15.46
C ALA A 150 7.23 0.44 15.51
N ALA A 151 7.95 0.22 14.40
CA ALA A 151 9.40 0.44 14.33
C ALA A 151 9.76 1.93 14.43
N LEU A 152 8.98 2.82 13.83
CA LEU A 152 9.17 4.27 13.91
C LEU A 152 8.96 4.77 15.34
N ARG A 153 7.88 4.35 16.03
CA ARG A 153 7.66 4.69 17.45
C ARG A 153 8.80 4.21 18.34
N ARG A 154 9.27 2.97 18.18
CA ARG A 154 10.43 2.46 18.93
C ARG A 154 11.70 3.26 18.65
N ALA A 155 11.81 3.84 17.46
CA ALA A 155 12.92 4.70 17.07
C ALA A 155 12.74 6.17 17.52
N GLY A 156 11.66 6.53 18.20
CA GLY A 156 11.36 7.91 18.61
C GLY A 156 11.07 8.84 17.43
N LEU A 157 10.52 8.31 16.34
CA LEU A 157 10.09 9.07 15.16
C LEU A 157 8.57 9.12 15.11
N GLU A 158 8.00 10.32 15.28
CA GLU A 158 6.57 10.59 15.08
C GLU A 158 6.31 10.89 13.60
N LEU A 159 6.25 9.83 12.81
CA LEU A 159 6.03 9.91 11.38
C LEU A 159 4.73 9.17 11.01
N PRO A 160 3.71 9.85 10.42
CA PRO A 160 2.50 9.18 9.99
C PRO A 160 2.80 8.18 8.87
N VAL A 161 2.16 7.00 8.98
CA VAL A 161 2.20 5.96 7.94
C VAL A 161 0.83 5.92 7.28
N LEU A 162 0.76 6.31 6.02
CA LEU A 162 -0.47 6.54 5.29
C LEU A 162 -0.65 5.58 4.12
N HIS A 163 -1.89 5.34 3.75
CA HIS A 163 -2.21 4.69 2.49
C HIS A 163 -2.15 5.71 1.33
N PRO A 164 -1.78 5.34 0.09
CA PRO A 164 -1.80 6.26 -1.06
C PRO A 164 -3.12 7.01 -1.24
N SER A 165 -4.26 6.32 -1.04
CA SER A 165 -5.60 6.94 -1.13
C SER A 165 -5.83 8.04 -0.08
N SER A 166 -5.17 7.97 1.09
CA SER A 166 -5.31 9.00 2.14
C SER A 166 -4.71 10.34 1.70
N LEU A 167 -3.62 10.30 0.92
CA LEU A 167 -3.06 11.53 0.34
C LEU A 167 -4.00 12.14 -0.71
N VAL A 168 -4.68 11.28 -1.48
CA VAL A 168 -5.69 11.75 -2.46
C VAL A 168 -6.85 12.43 -1.75
N VAL A 169 -7.37 11.81 -0.67
CA VAL A 169 -8.44 12.41 0.15
C VAL A 169 -8.00 13.76 0.71
N ALA A 170 -6.80 13.85 1.29
CA ALA A 170 -6.27 15.12 1.80
C ALA A 170 -6.13 16.18 0.70
N ALA A 171 -5.81 15.78 -0.54
CA ALA A 171 -5.72 16.70 -1.68
C ALA A 171 -7.08 17.11 -2.26
N LEU A 172 -8.15 16.34 -2.00
CA LEU A 172 -9.53 16.69 -2.37
C LEU A 172 -10.15 17.65 -1.33
N GLU A 173 -9.89 17.43 -0.03
CA GLU A 173 -10.48 18.20 1.08
C GLU A 173 -9.86 19.58 1.28
N SER A 174 -8.63 19.81 0.82
CA SER A 174 -7.91 21.08 0.98
C SER A 174 -8.55 22.29 0.25
N GLY A 175 -9.78 22.16 -0.22
CA GLY A 175 -10.53 23.19 -0.95
C GLY A 175 -11.82 23.64 -0.27
N SER A 176 -12.07 23.21 0.96
CA SER A 176 -13.28 23.56 1.73
C SER A 176 -13.00 24.69 2.71
#